data_bdad941101100171301fc9d63d6dff30
#
_entry.id   bdad941101100171301fc9d63d6dff30
#
_cell.length_a   1.000
_cell.length_b   1.000
_cell.length_c   1.000
_cell.angle_alpha   90.00
_cell.angle_beta   90.00
_cell.angle_gamma   90.00
#
_symmetry.space_group_name_H-M   'P 1'
#
loop_
_entity.id
_entity.type
_entity.pdbx_description
1 polymer ?
#
loop_
_entity_poly.entity_id
_entity_poly.type
_entity_poly.pdbx_seq_one_letter_code
_entity_poly.pdbx_strand_id
1 'polypeptide(L)'
;EFLDKLMWNKFSNKMKIEIKKKGVINLKHGDYEYPITYQLIKDGRKNKILNKKISQNINVTMVHGSKDKSVPVIYSKKVLKIFQSKKKKLVVIKNGDHSLSSPKWLKILKKELKLIIN
;
A
#
# COMPACT_ATOMS: atom_id res chain seq x y z
N GLU A 1 1.20 6.49 5.92
CA GLU A 1 -0.26 6.28 5.93
C GLU A 1 -0.61 4.82 6.24
N PHE A 2 -0.04 3.84 5.51
CA PHE A 2 -0.34 2.42 5.69
C PHE A 2 0.06 1.91 7.08
N LEU A 3 1.27 2.23 7.55
CA LEU A 3 1.75 1.87 8.88
C LEU A 3 0.83 2.36 10.01
N ASP A 4 0.18 3.50 9.81
CA ASP A 4 -0.75 4.06 10.79
C ASP A 4 -2.16 3.47 10.63
N LYS A 5 -2.74 3.56 9.43
CA LYS A 5 -4.13 3.18 9.17
C LYS A 5 -4.35 1.68 9.08
N LEU A 6 -3.46 0.93 8.41
CA LEU A 6 -3.63 -0.49 8.13
C LEU A 6 -2.90 -1.40 9.13
N MET A 7 -1.95 -0.88 9.89
CA MET A 7 -1.20 -1.64 10.88
C MET A 7 -1.48 -1.15 12.31
N TRP A 8 -1.03 0.05 12.68
CA TRP A 8 -1.15 0.56 14.04
C TRP A 8 -2.60 0.56 14.57
N ASN A 9 -3.56 0.96 13.74
CA ASN A 9 -4.97 1.01 14.17
C ASN A 9 -5.55 -0.39 14.45
N LYS A 10 -4.94 -1.44 13.88
CA LYS A 10 -5.33 -2.83 14.14
C LYS A 10 -4.67 -3.45 15.38
N PHE A 11 -3.65 -2.80 15.94
CA PHE A 11 -3.02 -3.29 17.17
C PHE A 11 -3.97 -3.16 18.36
N SER A 12 -3.99 -4.20 19.19
CA SER A 12 -4.69 -4.15 20.49
C SER A 12 -4.03 -3.11 21.40
N ASN A 13 -4.75 -2.67 22.42
CA ASN A 13 -4.20 -1.74 23.42
C ASN A 13 -2.97 -2.34 24.11
N LYS A 14 -2.99 -3.65 24.40
CA LYS A 14 -1.83 -4.37 24.98
C LYS A 14 -0.60 -4.27 24.06
N MET A 15 -0.76 -4.54 22.77
CA MET A 15 0.33 -4.44 21.79
C MET A 15 0.87 -3.00 21.67
N LYS A 16 -0.02 -2.00 21.70
CA LYS A 16 0.37 -0.58 21.65
C LYS A 16 1.17 -0.14 22.86
N ILE A 17 0.82 -0.64 24.05
CA ILE A 17 1.56 -0.37 25.30
C ILE A 17 2.91 -1.09 25.23
N GLU A 18 2.92 -2.36 24.85
CA GLU A 18 4.13 -3.17 24.79
C GLU A 18 5.17 -2.60 23.83
N ILE A 19 4.79 -2.25 22.58
CA ILE A 19 5.73 -1.68 21.61
C ILE A 19 6.26 -0.32 22.04
N LYS A 20 5.44 0.49 22.75
CA LYS A 20 5.92 1.77 23.29
C LYS A 20 6.93 1.56 24.42
N LYS A 21 6.73 0.54 25.26
CA LYS A 21 7.61 0.23 26.40
C LYS A 21 8.90 -0.46 25.97
N LYS A 22 8.80 -1.49 25.11
CA LYS A 22 9.94 -2.32 24.68
C LYS A 22 10.63 -1.80 23.41
N GLY A 23 9.99 -0.90 22.67
CA GLY A 23 10.50 -0.41 21.38
C GLY A 23 10.21 -1.33 20.21
N VAL A 24 9.89 -2.60 20.43
CA VAL A 24 9.65 -3.63 19.40
C VAL A 24 8.63 -4.66 19.87
N ILE A 25 7.85 -5.20 18.93
CA ILE A 25 7.02 -6.40 19.09
C ILE A 25 7.19 -7.28 17.84
N ASN A 26 7.01 -8.60 18.01
CA ASN A 26 6.97 -9.53 16.89
C ASN A 26 5.52 -9.76 16.44
N LEU A 27 5.26 -9.62 15.15
CA LEU A 27 3.99 -9.97 14.53
C LEU A 27 4.10 -11.28 13.80
N LYS A 28 3.20 -12.21 14.09
CA LYS A 28 3.05 -13.46 13.34
C LYS A 28 2.23 -13.23 12.07
N HIS A 29 2.72 -13.76 10.95
CA HIS A 29 1.98 -13.81 9.69
C HIS A 29 2.26 -15.17 9.01
N GLY A 30 1.31 -16.10 9.13
CA GLY A 30 1.54 -17.51 8.77
C GLY A 30 2.66 -18.06 9.64
N ASP A 31 3.65 -18.69 9.00
CA ASP A 31 4.82 -19.31 9.66
C ASP A 31 5.96 -18.30 9.94
N TYR A 32 5.79 -17.06 9.60
CA TYR A 32 6.81 -16.03 9.76
C TYR A 32 6.52 -15.10 10.94
N GLU A 33 7.59 -14.65 11.60
CA GLU A 33 7.54 -13.57 12.58
C GLU A 33 8.32 -12.35 12.07
N TYR A 34 7.70 -11.18 12.20
CA TYR A 34 8.29 -9.91 11.77
C TYR A 34 8.46 -8.99 12.95
N PRO A 35 9.69 -8.52 13.26
CA PRO A 35 9.88 -7.48 14.25
C PRO A 35 9.34 -6.15 13.73
N ILE A 36 8.39 -5.58 14.46
CA ILE A 36 7.87 -4.23 14.20
C ILE A 36 8.37 -3.31 15.30
N THR A 37 9.12 -2.29 14.92
CA THR A 37 9.63 -1.32 15.89
C THR A 37 8.68 -0.13 16.06
N TYR A 38 8.68 0.47 17.24
CA TYR A 38 7.93 1.71 17.47
C TYR A 38 8.51 2.87 16.63
N GLN A 39 9.82 2.83 16.34
CA GLN A 39 10.46 3.79 15.45
C GLN A 39 9.87 3.74 14.04
N LEU A 40 9.65 2.53 13.47
CA LEU A 40 8.99 2.36 12.16
C LEU A 40 7.63 3.05 12.12
N ILE A 41 6.83 2.92 13.20
CA ILE A 41 5.52 3.58 13.29
C ILE A 41 5.67 5.11 13.33
N LYS A 42 6.63 5.62 14.11
CA LYS A 42 6.90 7.08 14.20
C LYS A 42 7.34 7.65 12.85
N ASP A 43 8.26 6.97 12.17
CA ASP A 43 8.77 7.40 10.86
C ASP A 43 7.68 7.34 9.78
N GLY A 44 6.85 6.29 9.78
CA GLY A 44 5.70 6.21 8.90
C GLY A 44 4.70 7.36 9.08
N ARG A 45 4.56 7.87 10.30
CA ARG A 45 3.72 9.06 10.59
C ARG A 45 4.33 10.35 10.09
N LYS A 46 5.65 10.51 10.23
CA LYS A 46 6.37 11.70 9.73
C LYS A 46 6.37 11.75 8.20
N ASN A 47 6.48 10.60 7.55
CA ASN A 47 6.63 10.47 6.11
C ASN A 47 5.28 10.23 5.38
N LYS A 48 4.19 10.80 5.88
CA LYS A 48 2.88 10.76 5.19
C LYS A 48 2.92 11.59 3.93
N ILE A 49 2.50 11.01 2.80
CA ILE A 49 2.49 11.65 1.49
C ILE A 49 1.08 11.86 0.92
N LEU A 50 0.06 11.17 1.43
CA LEU A 50 -1.29 11.24 0.85
C LEU A 50 -2.03 12.57 1.07
N ASN A 51 -1.45 13.46 1.86
CA ASN A 51 -1.90 14.85 2.05
C ASN A 51 -1.12 15.85 1.18
N LYS A 52 -0.14 15.38 0.41
CA LYS A 52 0.68 16.22 -0.49
C LYS A 52 0.12 16.12 -1.91
N LYS A 53 0.49 17.10 -2.74
CA LYS A 53 0.22 17.08 -4.19
C LYS A 53 1.53 16.90 -4.93
N ILE A 54 1.52 16.08 -5.96
CA ILE A 54 2.65 15.84 -6.86
C ILE A 54 2.33 16.52 -8.18
N SER A 55 3.04 17.62 -8.46
CA SER A 55 2.78 18.50 -9.61
C SER A 55 3.42 18.02 -10.92
N GLN A 56 4.34 17.06 -10.87
CA GLN A 56 4.99 16.55 -12.07
C GLN A 56 3.97 16.00 -13.07
N ASN A 57 4.16 16.39 -14.35
CA ASN A 57 3.33 15.91 -15.46
C ASN A 57 3.83 14.56 -15.98
N ILE A 58 3.65 13.52 -15.17
CA ILE A 58 4.06 12.14 -15.46
C ILE A 58 2.86 11.26 -15.75
N ASN A 59 3.05 10.23 -16.59
CA ASN A 59 2.04 9.19 -16.78
C ASN A 59 1.98 8.30 -15.53
N VAL A 60 0.79 8.10 -14.96
CA VAL A 60 0.60 7.26 -13.80
C VAL A 60 -0.43 6.18 -14.09
N THR A 61 0.00 4.93 -14.13
CA THR A 61 -0.91 3.79 -14.17
C THR A 61 -0.76 2.99 -12.88
N MET A 62 -1.84 2.86 -12.15
CA MET A 62 -1.92 1.99 -10.98
C MET A 62 -2.72 0.75 -11.31
N VAL A 63 -2.27 -0.41 -10.83
CA VAL A 63 -2.98 -1.68 -10.98
C VAL A 63 -3.24 -2.24 -9.60
N HIS A 64 -4.47 -2.68 -9.33
CA HIS A 64 -4.88 -3.17 -8.02
C HIS A 64 -5.87 -4.35 -8.13
N GLY A 65 -5.68 -5.36 -7.29
CA GLY A 65 -6.60 -6.49 -7.22
C GLY A 65 -7.86 -6.17 -6.42
N SER A 66 -9.04 -6.46 -6.96
CA SER A 66 -10.30 -6.15 -6.26
C SER A 66 -10.53 -6.97 -4.98
N LYS A 67 -9.83 -8.09 -4.82
CA LYS A 67 -9.84 -8.94 -3.63
C LYS A 67 -8.57 -8.81 -2.77
N ASP A 68 -7.84 -7.72 -2.92
CA ASP A 68 -6.70 -7.43 -2.04
C ASP A 68 -7.20 -7.23 -0.60
N LYS A 69 -6.85 -8.19 0.28
CA LYS A 69 -7.21 -8.17 1.70
C LYS A 69 -6.22 -7.36 2.55
N SER A 70 -5.02 -7.11 2.03
CA SER A 70 -3.96 -6.39 2.75
C SER A 70 -4.13 -4.88 2.61
N VAL A 71 -4.40 -4.41 1.39
CA VAL A 71 -4.58 -3.00 1.07
C VAL A 71 -5.88 -2.80 0.30
N PRO A 72 -6.90 -2.18 0.87
CA PRO A 72 -8.15 -1.89 0.16
C PRO A 72 -7.95 -0.97 -1.06
N VAL A 73 -8.67 -1.21 -2.15
CA VAL A 73 -8.59 -0.44 -3.42
C VAL A 73 -8.74 1.07 -3.22
N ILE A 74 -9.46 1.50 -2.18
CA ILE A 74 -9.63 2.92 -1.85
C ILE A 74 -8.29 3.64 -1.62
N TYR A 75 -7.24 2.94 -1.18
CA TYR A 75 -5.92 3.53 -0.99
C TYR A 75 -5.24 3.83 -2.34
N SER A 76 -5.37 2.97 -3.33
CA SER A 76 -4.91 3.28 -4.69
C SER A 76 -5.61 4.49 -5.29
N LYS A 77 -6.93 4.63 -5.05
CA LYS A 77 -7.66 5.83 -5.44
C LYS A 77 -7.12 7.09 -4.74
N LYS A 78 -6.80 7.01 -3.44
CA LYS A 78 -6.20 8.12 -2.69
C LYS A 78 -4.81 8.46 -3.19
N VAL A 79 -3.96 7.45 -3.46
CA VAL A 79 -2.62 7.66 -4.04
C VAL A 79 -2.73 8.31 -5.42
N LEU A 80 -3.65 7.86 -6.28
CA LEU A 80 -3.83 8.44 -7.61
C LEU A 80 -4.26 9.92 -7.56
N LYS A 81 -5.01 10.31 -6.52
CA LYS A 81 -5.47 11.71 -6.34
C LYS A 81 -4.35 12.70 -6.02
N ILE A 82 -3.24 12.26 -5.43
CA ILE A 82 -2.13 13.17 -5.10
C ILE A 82 -1.37 13.63 -6.36
N PHE A 83 -1.40 12.85 -7.45
CA PHE A 83 -0.82 13.24 -8.73
C PHE A 83 -1.73 14.25 -9.44
N GLN A 84 -1.18 15.38 -9.86
CA GLN A 84 -1.90 16.41 -10.60
C GLN A 84 -1.98 16.13 -12.11
N SER A 85 -1.19 15.17 -12.61
CA SER A 85 -1.19 14.79 -14.01
C SER A 85 -2.59 14.44 -14.53
N LYS A 86 -2.90 14.88 -15.74
CA LYS A 86 -4.11 14.47 -16.49
C LYS A 86 -4.00 13.04 -17.03
N LYS A 87 -2.77 12.54 -17.24
CA LYS A 87 -2.47 11.20 -17.76
C LYS A 87 -2.33 10.19 -16.62
N LYS A 88 -3.43 9.92 -15.92
CA LYS A 88 -3.46 8.97 -14.82
C LYS A 88 -4.67 8.05 -14.87
N LYS A 89 -4.47 6.76 -14.56
CA LYS A 89 -5.53 5.77 -14.52
C LYS A 89 -5.33 4.74 -13.41
N LEU A 90 -6.43 4.14 -12.97
CA LEU A 90 -6.46 2.99 -12.07
C LEU A 90 -7.12 1.81 -12.79
N VAL A 91 -6.38 0.73 -12.92
CA VAL A 91 -6.87 -0.56 -13.43
C VAL A 91 -7.16 -1.47 -12.24
N VAL A 92 -8.45 -1.76 -12.02
CA VAL A 92 -8.86 -2.70 -10.96
C VAL A 92 -9.07 -4.07 -11.57
N ILE A 93 -8.21 -5.03 -11.20
CA ILE A 93 -8.30 -6.41 -11.70
C ILE A 93 -9.36 -7.16 -10.89
N LYS A 94 -10.45 -7.57 -11.57
CA LYS A 94 -11.53 -8.37 -10.96
C LYS A 94 -10.97 -9.67 -10.37
N ASN A 95 -11.31 -9.94 -9.12
CA ASN A 95 -10.84 -11.08 -8.34
C ASN A 95 -9.30 -11.16 -8.15
N GLY A 96 -8.55 -10.12 -8.49
CA GLY A 96 -7.12 -10.05 -8.21
C GLY A 96 -6.84 -9.97 -6.72
N ASP A 97 -5.81 -10.68 -6.27
CA ASP A 97 -5.29 -10.64 -4.90
C ASP A 97 -4.24 -9.53 -4.71
N HIS A 98 -3.60 -9.52 -3.54
CA HIS A 98 -2.56 -8.54 -3.22
C HIS A 98 -1.30 -8.69 -4.08
N SER A 99 -0.89 -9.91 -4.41
CA SER A 99 0.37 -10.17 -5.13
C SER A 99 0.26 -10.01 -6.63
N LEU A 100 -0.93 -10.22 -7.22
CA LEU A 100 -1.17 -10.22 -8.67
C LEU A 100 -0.19 -11.09 -9.46
N SER A 101 0.32 -12.17 -8.85
CA SER A 101 1.40 -13.01 -9.39
C SER A 101 0.93 -14.10 -10.36
N SER A 102 -0.38 -14.36 -10.45
CA SER A 102 -0.86 -15.40 -11.36
C SER A 102 -0.65 -15.02 -12.84
N PRO A 103 -0.41 -16.00 -13.75
CA PRO A 103 -0.13 -15.74 -15.16
C PRO A 103 -1.18 -14.87 -15.85
N LYS A 104 -2.46 -15.05 -15.52
CA LYS A 104 -3.57 -14.24 -16.08
C LYS A 104 -3.45 -12.76 -15.71
N TRP A 105 -3.03 -12.44 -14.48
CA TRP A 105 -2.88 -11.05 -14.02
C TRP A 105 -1.59 -10.44 -14.51
N LEU A 106 -0.50 -11.24 -14.60
CA LEU A 106 0.75 -10.80 -15.19
C LEU A 106 0.60 -10.39 -16.67
N LYS A 107 -0.30 -11.03 -17.43
CA LYS A 107 -0.62 -10.60 -18.80
C LYS A 107 -1.22 -9.19 -18.81
N ILE A 108 -2.10 -8.86 -17.85
CA ILE A 108 -2.68 -7.52 -17.74
C ILE A 108 -1.60 -6.50 -17.37
N LEU A 109 -0.74 -6.82 -16.38
CA LEU A 109 0.38 -5.96 -16.00
C LEU A 109 1.32 -5.67 -17.17
N LYS A 110 1.70 -6.70 -17.96
CA LYS A 110 2.51 -6.56 -19.19
C LYS A 110 1.84 -5.65 -20.22
N LYS A 111 0.52 -5.79 -20.42
CA LYS A 111 -0.24 -4.93 -21.35
C LYS A 111 -0.17 -3.47 -20.91
N GLU A 112 -0.45 -3.20 -19.62
CA GLU A 112 -0.43 -1.83 -19.08
C GLU A 112 0.98 -1.22 -19.15
N LEU A 113 2.02 -2.00 -18.87
CA LEU A 113 3.42 -1.56 -18.98
C LEU A 113 3.76 -1.14 -20.42
N LYS A 114 3.41 -1.96 -21.42
CA LYS A 114 3.64 -1.62 -22.83
C LYS A 114 2.97 -0.30 -23.24
N LEU A 115 1.79 0.03 -22.69
CA LEU A 115 1.11 1.29 -22.97
C LEU A 115 1.79 2.53 -22.35
N ILE A 116 2.72 2.34 -21.42
CA ILE A 116 3.45 3.44 -20.78
C ILE A 116 4.75 3.72 -21.52
N ILE A 117 5.40 2.67 -22.07
CA ILE A 117 6.72 2.78 -22.71
C ILE A 117 6.64 3.07 -24.21
N ASN A 118 5.49 2.88 -24.85
CA ASN A 118 5.24 3.27 -26.25
C ASN A 118 4.54 4.63 -26.29
#